data_bb6769fcd2e5b703c8ca02e4eca82be3
#
_entry.id   bb6769fcd2e5b703c8ca02e4eca82be3
#
_cell.length_a   1.000
_cell.length_b   1.000
_cell.length_c   1.000
_cell.angle_alpha   90.00
_cell.angle_beta   90.00
_cell.angle_gamma   90.00
#
_symmetry.space_group_name_H-M   'P 1'
#
loop_
_entity.id
_entity.type
_entity.pdbx_description
1 polymer ?
#
loop_
_entity_poly.entity_id
_entity_poly.type
_entity_poly.pdbx_seq_one_letter_code
_entity_poly.pdbx_strand_id
1 'polypeptide(L)'
;MKKWIFALPVAATAAAIAANAPGFIVGGPQPGWTLAVTMGYLVCWAVFLRNGTVRWQRIISRIWWIASAVCSAACFCVVTFDLDGFLMIFPALGLVSPLLGIALCVNNHYPLFYGFCTLLAVWYAIGSRPSLKPDTTEEVN
;
A
#
# COMPACT_ATOMS: atom_id res chain seq x y z
N MET A 1 -17.83 -4.53 -17.28
CA MET A 1 -17.30 -3.28 -16.65
C MET A 1 -16.54 -3.51 -15.33
N LYS A 2 -16.89 -4.49 -14.49
CA LYS A 2 -16.29 -4.65 -13.15
C LYS A 2 -14.80 -5.12 -13.11
N LYS A 3 -14.29 -5.74 -14.18
CA LYS A 3 -12.91 -6.23 -14.26
C LYS A 3 -11.86 -5.10 -14.34
N TRP A 4 -12.22 -3.97 -14.92
CA TRP A 4 -11.32 -2.82 -15.12
C TRP A 4 -11.08 -2.00 -13.85
N ILE A 5 -11.94 -2.13 -12.83
CA ILE A 5 -11.77 -1.41 -11.55
C ILE A 5 -10.44 -1.76 -10.87
N PHE A 6 -9.90 -2.97 -11.08
CA PHE A 6 -8.60 -3.38 -10.54
C PHE A 6 -7.42 -2.73 -11.26
N ALA A 7 -7.57 -2.33 -12.52
CA ALA A 7 -6.50 -1.65 -13.25
C ALA A 7 -6.16 -0.28 -12.62
N LEU A 8 -7.16 0.39 -12.02
CA LEU A 8 -6.97 1.68 -11.38
C LEU A 8 -5.96 1.65 -10.21
N PRO A 9 -6.12 0.80 -9.17
CA PRO A 9 -5.16 0.74 -8.10
C PRO A 9 -3.79 0.20 -8.54
N VAL A 10 -3.73 -0.70 -9.54
CA VAL A 10 -2.47 -1.18 -10.11
C VAL A 10 -1.70 -0.04 -10.79
N ALA A 11 -2.36 0.73 -11.64
CA ALA A 11 -1.76 1.89 -12.30
C ALA A 11 -1.34 2.97 -11.27
N ALA A 12 -2.20 3.22 -10.27
CA ALA A 12 -1.87 4.16 -9.19
C ALA A 12 -0.67 3.69 -8.37
N THR A 13 -0.54 2.37 -8.13
CA THR A 13 0.63 1.79 -7.44
C THR A 13 1.91 2.02 -8.25
N ALA A 14 1.91 1.69 -9.55
CA ALA A 14 3.06 1.89 -10.41
C ALA A 14 3.47 3.38 -10.48
N ALA A 15 2.50 4.28 -10.62
CA ALA A 15 2.74 5.72 -10.63
C ALA A 15 3.30 6.23 -9.29
N ALA A 16 2.75 5.74 -8.17
CA ALA A 16 3.21 6.13 -6.84
C ALA A 16 4.63 5.61 -6.54
N ILE A 17 4.98 4.38 -6.96
CA ILE A 17 6.34 3.87 -6.88
C ILE A 17 7.28 4.76 -7.70
N ALA A 18 6.97 5.00 -8.98
CA ALA A 18 7.82 5.78 -9.87
C ALA A 18 8.04 7.21 -9.34
N ALA A 19 7.00 7.82 -8.79
CA ALA A 19 7.06 9.18 -8.26
C ALA A 19 7.84 9.27 -6.92
N ASN A 20 7.66 8.31 -6.02
CA ASN A 20 8.19 8.37 -4.66
C ASN A 20 9.53 7.63 -4.48
N ALA A 21 9.89 6.70 -5.40
CA ALA A 21 11.12 5.91 -5.29
C ALA A 21 12.39 6.77 -5.19
N PRO A 22 12.58 7.84 -5.97
CA PRO A 22 13.77 8.68 -5.85
C PRO A 22 13.91 9.29 -4.44
N GLY A 23 12.81 9.82 -3.87
CA GLY A 23 12.80 10.38 -2.53
C GLY A 23 13.01 9.32 -1.44
N PHE A 24 12.54 8.10 -1.67
CA PHE A 24 12.74 6.99 -0.76
C PHE A 24 14.21 6.53 -0.71
N ILE A 25 14.88 6.50 -1.86
CA ILE A 25 16.30 6.08 -1.95
C ILE A 25 17.24 7.15 -1.40
N VAL A 26 17.00 8.41 -1.75
CA VAL A 26 17.87 9.52 -1.36
C VAL A 26 17.68 9.90 0.10
N GLY A 27 16.48 9.68 0.64
CA GLY A 27 16.10 10.15 1.98
C GLY A 27 15.94 11.68 2.04
N GLY A 28 15.76 12.20 3.25
CA GLY A 28 15.62 13.63 3.48
C GLY A 28 14.17 14.14 3.40
N PRO A 29 13.97 15.48 3.49
CA PRO A 29 12.64 16.06 3.49
C PRO A 29 11.92 15.83 2.17
N GLN A 30 10.67 15.36 2.27
CA GLN A 30 9.87 15.03 1.10
C GLN A 30 9.19 16.30 0.53
N PRO A 31 9.13 16.47 -0.80
CA PRO A 31 8.38 17.57 -1.40
C PRO A 31 6.87 17.37 -1.23
N GLY A 32 6.13 18.48 -1.08
CA GLY A 32 4.68 18.44 -0.79
C GLY A 32 3.82 17.68 -1.79
N TRP A 33 4.25 17.57 -3.06
CA TRP A 33 3.52 16.81 -4.08
C TRP A 33 3.50 15.29 -3.83
N THR A 34 4.46 14.74 -3.06
CA THR A 34 4.48 13.30 -2.70
C THR A 34 3.26 12.93 -1.87
N LEU A 35 2.75 13.86 -1.05
CA LEU A 35 1.52 13.66 -0.30
C LEU A 35 0.31 13.51 -1.24
N ALA A 36 0.21 14.36 -2.26
CA ALA A 36 -0.88 14.27 -3.23
C ALA A 36 -0.86 12.93 -3.99
N VAL A 37 0.31 12.47 -4.40
CA VAL A 37 0.49 11.16 -5.04
C VAL A 37 0.07 10.03 -4.11
N THR A 38 0.50 10.05 -2.86
CA THR A 38 0.13 9.03 -1.86
C THR A 38 -1.37 9.04 -1.58
N MET A 39 -2.00 10.22 -1.46
CA MET A 39 -3.44 10.32 -1.28
C MET A 39 -4.21 9.77 -2.49
N GLY A 40 -3.78 10.09 -3.70
CA GLY A 40 -4.35 9.51 -4.93
C GLY A 40 -4.25 7.99 -4.97
N TYR A 41 -3.10 7.44 -4.60
CA TYR A 41 -2.89 6.01 -4.46
C TYR A 41 -3.87 5.37 -3.47
N LEU A 42 -3.99 5.92 -2.26
CA LEU A 42 -4.90 5.42 -1.24
C LEU A 42 -6.37 5.50 -1.66
N VAL A 43 -6.77 6.59 -2.30
CA VAL A 43 -8.13 6.76 -2.83
C VAL A 43 -8.44 5.70 -3.90
N CYS A 44 -7.52 5.43 -4.81
CA CYS A 44 -7.70 4.38 -5.84
C CYS A 44 -7.92 3.00 -5.21
N TRP A 45 -7.17 2.66 -4.17
CA TRP A 45 -7.37 1.42 -3.42
C TRP A 45 -8.69 1.41 -2.64
N ALA A 46 -9.09 2.52 -2.01
CA ALA A 46 -10.37 2.64 -1.31
C ALA A 46 -11.56 2.47 -2.27
N VAL A 47 -11.51 3.08 -3.45
CA VAL A 47 -12.52 2.92 -4.51
C VAL A 47 -12.60 1.46 -4.95
N PHE A 48 -11.45 0.80 -5.14
CA PHE A 48 -11.42 -0.62 -5.47
C PHE A 48 -12.04 -1.48 -4.36
N LEU A 49 -11.68 -1.27 -3.10
CA LEU A 49 -12.22 -2.04 -1.99
C LEU A 49 -13.75 -1.90 -1.86
N ARG A 50 -14.28 -0.71 -2.16
CA ARG A 50 -15.71 -0.46 -2.13
C ARG A 50 -16.45 -1.12 -3.30
N ASN A 51 -15.88 -1.09 -4.50
CA ASN A 51 -16.56 -1.45 -5.74
C ASN A 51 -16.08 -2.78 -6.35
N GLY A 52 -14.92 -3.30 -5.93
CA GLY A 52 -14.35 -4.54 -6.45
C GLY A 52 -15.16 -5.76 -5.99
N THR A 53 -15.65 -6.56 -6.94
CA THR A 53 -16.50 -7.74 -6.66
C THR A 53 -15.82 -9.06 -7.00
N VAL A 54 -14.71 -9.03 -7.74
CA VAL A 54 -14.03 -10.24 -8.21
C VAL A 54 -13.16 -10.83 -7.10
N ARG A 55 -13.42 -12.06 -6.73
CA ARG A 55 -12.78 -12.76 -5.59
C ARG A 55 -11.25 -12.79 -5.69
N TRP A 56 -10.69 -13.18 -6.85
CA TRP A 56 -9.24 -13.29 -7.01
C TRP A 56 -8.53 -11.92 -6.89
N GLN A 57 -9.15 -10.85 -7.36
CA GLN A 57 -8.61 -9.48 -7.23
C GLN A 57 -8.54 -9.05 -5.77
N ARG A 58 -9.52 -9.41 -4.96
CA ARG A 58 -9.50 -9.17 -3.52
C ARG A 58 -8.44 -9.99 -2.79
N ILE A 59 -8.19 -11.23 -3.23
CA ILE A 59 -7.11 -12.07 -2.68
C ILE A 59 -5.75 -11.43 -2.97
N ILE A 60 -5.50 -11.00 -4.21
CA ILE A 60 -4.25 -10.32 -4.58
C ILE A 60 -4.08 -9.01 -3.79
N SER A 61 -5.14 -8.21 -3.70
CA SER A 61 -5.13 -6.99 -2.90
C SER A 61 -4.77 -7.26 -1.44
N ARG A 62 -5.33 -8.31 -0.85
CA ARG A 62 -5.05 -8.69 0.52
C ARG A 62 -3.59 -9.12 0.71
N ILE A 63 -3.05 -9.93 -0.21
CA ILE A 63 -1.65 -10.34 -0.19
C ILE A 63 -0.74 -9.11 -0.27
N TRP A 64 -1.04 -8.17 -1.18
CA TRP A 64 -0.32 -6.91 -1.33
C TRP A 64 -0.26 -6.13 -0.01
N TRP A 65 -1.41 -5.91 0.63
CA TRP A 65 -1.47 -5.12 1.85
C TRP A 65 -0.87 -5.83 3.06
N ILE A 66 -0.96 -7.17 3.16
CA ILE A 66 -0.26 -7.95 4.18
C ILE A 66 1.26 -7.83 3.97
N ALA A 67 1.75 -7.99 2.75
CA ALA A 67 3.17 -7.82 2.44
C ALA A 67 3.66 -6.41 2.77
N SER A 68 2.87 -5.38 2.45
CA SER A 68 3.18 -3.99 2.81
C SER A 68 3.22 -3.77 4.32
N ALA A 69 2.30 -4.37 5.08
CA ALA A 69 2.28 -4.28 6.54
C ALA A 69 3.51 -4.94 7.16
N VAL A 70 3.86 -6.15 6.72
CA VAL A 70 5.05 -6.88 7.21
C VAL A 70 6.33 -6.12 6.88
N CYS A 71 6.44 -5.61 5.65
CA CYS A 71 7.60 -4.84 5.24
C CYS A 71 7.73 -3.53 6.03
N SER A 72 6.64 -2.78 6.23
CA SER A 72 6.65 -1.55 7.03
C SER A 72 7.00 -1.82 8.48
N ALA A 73 6.49 -2.91 9.08
CA ALA A 73 6.81 -3.30 10.45
C ALA A 73 8.30 -3.68 10.57
N ALA A 74 8.85 -4.40 9.60
CA ALA A 74 10.28 -4.70 9.55
C ALA A 74 11.13 -3.42 9.44
N CYS A 75 10.76 -2.48 8.56
CA CYS A 75 11.43 -1.17 8.46
C CYS A 75 11.32 -0.37 9.76
N PHE A 76 10.19 -0.42 10.44
CA PHE A 76 10.04 0.18 11.77
C PHE A 76 11.05 -0.36 12.77
N CYS A 77 11.20 -1.69 12.83
CA CYS A 77 12.18 -2.35 13.71
C CYS A 77 13.62 -1.95 13.33
N VAL A 78 13.97 -1.98 12.04
CA VAL A 78 15.28 -1.59 11.53
C VAL A 78 15.65 -0.18 11.99
N VAL A 79 14.74 0.79 11.77
CA VAL A 79 14.99 2.19 12.11
C VAL A 79 14.97 2.45 13.62
N THR A 80 14.12 1.72 14.37
CA THR A 80 13.99 1.93 15.82
C THR A 80 15.16 1.32 16.60
N PHE A 81 15.67 0.19 16.15
CA PHE A 81 16.77 -0.54 16.83
C PHE A 81 18.13 -0.37 16.15
N ASP A 82 18.23 0.54 15.18
CA ASP A 82 19.46 0.84 14.43
C ASP A 82 20.12 -0.43 13.82
N LEU A 83 19.29 -1.28 13.22
CA LEU A 83 19.72 -2.53 12.61
C LEU A 83 20.19 -2.29 11.16
N ASP A 84 21.02 -3.20 10.63
CA ASP A 84 21.38 -3.18 9.21
C ASP A 84 20.15 -3.50 8.36
N GLY A 85 19.66 -2.48 7.63
CA GLY A 85 18.47 -2.55 6.80
C GLY A 85 18.72 -2.74 5.30
N PHE A 86 19.96 -3.00 4.87
CA PHE A 86 20.32 -3.07 3.45
C PHE A 86 19.39 -4.00 2.65
N LEU A 87 19.09 -5.18 3.17
CA LEU A 87 18.19 -6.14 2.50
C LEU A 87 16.72 -5.68 2.44
N MET A 88 16.33 -4.74 3.31
CA MET A 88 14.96 -4.21 3.34
C MET A 88 14.71 -3.11 2.29
N ILE A 89 15.75 -2.54 1.70
CA ILE A 89 15.63 -1.45 0.73
C ILE A 89 14.79 -1.88 -0.48
N PHE A 90 15.04 -3.05 -1.05
CA PHE A 90 14.36 -3.52 -2.25
C PHE A 90 12.85 -3.79 -2.02
N PRO A 91 12.43 -4.59 -1.03
CA PRO A 91 11.01 -4.80 -0.79
C PRO A 91 10.32 -3.51 -0.32
N ALA A 92 11.00 -2.66 0.47
CA ALA A 92 10.45 -1.40 0.91
C ALA A 92 10.24 -0.41 -0.25
N LEU A 93 11.10 -0.41 -1.25
CA LEU A 93 10.95 0.40 -2.45
C LEU A 93 9.64 0.09 -3.19
N GLY A 94 9.27 -1.18 -3.30
CA GLY A 94 8.00 -1.57 -3.94
C GLY A 94 6.78 -1.39 -3.04
N LEU A 95 6.87 -1.80 -1.78
CA LEU A 95 5.72 -1.96 -0.89
C LEU A 95 5.43 -0.72 -0.03
N VAL A 96 6.46 0.04 0.33
CA VAL A 96 6.36 1.18 1.25
C VAL A 96 6.48 2.52 0.55
N SER A 97 7.30 2.63 -0.51
CA SER A 97 7.49 3.91 -1.20
C SER A 97 6.20 4.57 -1.71
N PRO A 98 5.14 3.84 -2.14
CA PRO A 98 3.86 4.46 -2.49
C PRO A 98 3.24 5.29 -1.35
N LEU A 99 3.60 4.99 -0.11
CA LEU A 99 3.10 5.65 1.10
C LEU A 99 4.00 6.80 1.58
N LEU A 100 5.10 7.10 0.87
CA LEU A 100 6.13 8.04 1.32
C LEU A 100 5.59 9.44 1.66
N GLY A 101 4.53 9.89 0.97
CA GLY A 101 3.90 11.18 1.27
C GLY A 101 3.37 11.30 2.71
N ILE A 102 3.11 10.17 3.40
CA ILE A 102 2.70 10.19 4.81
C ILE A 102 3.83 10.72 5.72
N ALA A 103 5.09 10.59 5.30
CA ALA A 103 6.23 11.11 6.07
C ALA A 103 6.10 12.62 6.34
N LEU A 104 5.49 13.38 5.43
CA LEU A 104 5.19 14.79 5.62
C LEU A 104 4.22 15.04 6.80
N CYS A 105 3.24 14.16 6.98
CA CYS A 105 2.27 14.30 8.07
C CYS A 105 2.89 14.08 9.44
N VAL A 106 4.00 13.36 9.51
CA VAL A 106 4.75 13.08 10.75
C VAL A 106 6.09 13.82 10.81
N ASN A 107 6.18 14.93 10.08
CA ASN A 107 7.38 15.79 10.05
C ASN A 107 8.67 15.02 9.73
N ASN A 108 8.59 14.07 8.80
CA ASN A 108 9.67 13.18 8.38
C ASN A 108 10.28 12.34 9.54
N HIS A 109 9.52 12.07 10.59
CA HIS A 109 9.93 11.19 11.67
C HIS A 109 9.72 9.71 11.24
N TYR A 110 10.75 9.08 10.73
CA TYR A 110 10.68 7.76 10.09
C TYR A 110 10.07 6.64 10.96
N PRO A 111 10.36 6.49 12.25
CA PRO A 111 9.67 5.50 13.07
C PRO A 111 8.15 5.69 13.08
N LEU A 112 7.66 6.92 13.26
CA LEU A 112 6.23 7.22 13.20
C LEU A 112 5.66 6.94 11.80
N PHE A 113 6.38 7.32 10.75
CA PHE A 113 6.01 7.04 9.37
C PHE A 113 5.78 5.52 9.14
N TYR A 114 6.74 4.68 9.48
CA TYR A 114 6.60 3.23 9.31
C TYR A 114 5.48 2.64 10.18
N GLY A 115 5.30 3.13 11.40
CA GLY A 115 4.17 2.76 12.26
C GLY A 115 2.82 3.06 11.61
N PHE A 116 2.64 4.26 11.06
CA PHE A 116 1.44 4.64 10.32
C PHE A 116 1.23 3.80 9.07
N CYS A 117 2.28 3.53 8.28
CA CYS A 117 2.20 2.67 7.10
C CYS A 117 1.73 1.26 7.48
N THR A 118 2.24 0.71 8.59
CA THR A 118 1.82 -0.61 9.09
C THR A 118 0.33 -0.62 9.44
N LEU A 119 -0.16 0.36 10.21
CA LEU A 119 -1.57 0.46 10.59
C LEU A 119 -2.49 0.61 9.38
N LEU A 120 -2.12 1.47 8.43
CA LEU A 120 -2.84 1.67 7.19
C LEU A 120 -2.89 0.39 6.35
N ALA A 121 -1.76 -0.30 6.20
CA ALA A 121 -1.70 -1.54 5.44
C ALA A 121 -2.55 -2.64 6.08
N VAL A 122 -2.56 -2.77 7.40
CA VAL A 122 -3.45 -3.69 8.13
C VAL A 122 -4.91 -3.33 7.89
N TRP A 123 -5.27 -2.04 7.94
CA TRP A 123 -6.64 -1.58 7.66
C TRP A 123 -7.10 -2.00 6.25
N TYR A 124 -6.29 -1.76 5.24
CA TYR A 124 -6.60 -2.15 3.86
C TYR A 124 -6.63 -3.68 3.67
N ALA A 125 -5.76 -4.43 4.34
CA ALA A 125 -5.77 -5.89 4.33
C ALA A 125 -7.07 -6.46 4.91
N ILE A 126 -7.60 -5.87 5.98
CA ILE A 126 -8.89 -6.23 6.58
C ILE A 126 -10.03 -5.93 5.60
N GLY A 127 -10.02 -4.74 4.99
CA GLY A 127 -11.03 -4.34 3.99
C GLY A 127 -11.02 -5.19 2.72
N SER A 128 -9.87 -5.81 2.40
CA SER A 128 -9.72 -6.69 1.24
C SER A 128 -10.26 -8.12 1.43
N ARG A 129 -10.94 -8.42 2.56
CA ARG A 129 -11.51 -9.75 2.80
C ARG A 129 -12.48 -10.13 1.68
N PRO A 130 -12.34 -11.34 1.08
CA PRO A 130 -13.32 -11.82 0.11
C PRO A 130 -14.69 -11.94 0.80
N SER A 131 -15.73 -11.45 0.12
CA SER A 131 -17.09 -11.65 0.61
C SER A 131 -17.41 -13.15 0.64
N LEU A 132 -17.88 -13.65 1.76
CA LEU A 132 -18.35 -15.05 1.92
C LEU A 132 -19.73 -15.30 1.31
N LYS A 133 -20.29 -14.34 0.54
CA LYS A 133 -21.52 -14.62 -0.18
C LYS A 133 -21.21 -15.69 -1.23
N PRO A 134 -21.82 -16.89 -1.16
CA PRO A 134 -21.73 -17.88 -2.21
C PRO A 134 -22.23 -17.23 -3.50
N ASP A 135 -21.48 -17.43 -4.60
CA ASP A 135 -21.96 -17.10 -5.94
C ASP A 135 -23.19 -17.98 -6.22
N THR A 136 -24.37 -17.43 -5.95
CA THR A 136 -25.66 -18.02 -6.29
C THR A 136 -25.94 -17.92 -7.79
N THR A 137 -24.97 -18.25 -8.62
CA THR A 137 -25.08 -18.23 -10.10
C THR A 137 -24.52 -19.50 -10.75
N GLU A 138 -24.47 -20.61 -10.02
CA GLU A 138 -24.33 -21.94 -10.63
C GLU A 138 -25.55 -22.81 -10.33
N GLU A 139 -26.73 -22.29 -10.57
CA GLU A 139 -27.91 -23.09 -10.83
C GLU A 139 -28.76 -22.32 -11.84
N VAL A 140 -28.68 -22.68 -13.09
CA VAL A 140 -29.74 -22.87 -14.06
C VAL A 140 -29.11 -23.09 -15.44
N ASN A 141 -29.22 -24.35 -15.87
CA ASN A 141 -29.12 -24.93 -17.24
C ASN A 141 -27.74 -25.28 -17.75
#